data_0bea56e81e480d2d7e34f1944bca43e9
#
_entry.id   0bea56e81e480d2d7e34f1944bca43e9
#
_cell.length_a   1.000
_cell.length_b   1.000
_cell.length_c   1.000
_cell.angle_alpha   90.00
_cell.angle_beta   90.00
_cell.angle_gamma   90.00
#
_symmetry.space_group_name_H-M   'P 1'
#
loop_
_entity.id
_entity.type
_entity.pdbx_description
1 polymer ?
#
loop_
_entity_poly.entity_id
_entity_poly.type
_entity_poly.pdbx_seq_one_letter_code
_entity_poly.pdbx_strand_id
1 'polypeptide(L)'
;MSTPRQILAAIFDMDGLLIDSEPLWDRAELDVMASLGVDITRRHELPDTLGLRIDMVVDLWFAQQPWNGPDRQEVTNRVIARAITLIEETRPLLPGVREAVALCKAQGLLVRLASASPLHMLEKVLTMFELRDSFDALASAEKLPYSKPHPQVYLDCAAKLGVDPLTCVALEDSVNGLIAAKAARMRAIVVPAEENQHDPRFALANVKLNSLTELTAAHLLG
;
A
#
# COMPACT_ATOMS: atom_id res chain seq x y z
N MET A 1 11.73 7.34 32.70
CA MET A 1 11.87 7.08 31.26
C MET A 1 11.21 5.75 30.99
N SER A 2 10.15 5.69 30.17
CA SER A 2 9.49 4.43 29.83
C SER A 2 10.46 3.59 29.01
N THR A 3 10.64 2.33 29.36
CA THR A 3 11.41 1.37 28.57
C THR A 3 10.88 1.38 27.13
N PRO A 4 11.72 1.43 26.09
CA PRO A 4 11.25 1.30 24.71
C PRO A 4 10.41 0.03 24.59
N ARG A 5 9.23 0.13 23.96
CA ARG A 5 8.37 -1.04 23.76
C ARG A 5 9.01 -1.92 22.72
N GLN A 6 9.11 -3.22 23.02
CA GLN A 6 9.61 -4.21 22.07
C GLN A 6 8.67 -4.26 20.85
N ILE A 7 9.22 -4.17 19.65
CA ILE A 7 8.48 -4.41 18.41
C ILE A 7 8.25 -5.93 18.26
N LEU A 8 7.01 -6.31 17.95
CA LEU A 8 6.56 -7.70 17.82
C LEU A 8 6.10 -8.05 16.40
N ALA A 9 5.72 -7.04 15.61
CA ALA A 9 5.21 -7.26 14.27
C ALA A 9 5.70 -6.20 13.29
N ALA A 10 5.96 -6.62 12.05
CA ALA A 10 6.20 -5.78 10.89
C ALA A 10 5.00 -5.89 9.92
N ILE A 11 4.43 -4.76 9.56
CA ILE A 11 3.26 -4.69 8.69
C ILE A 11 3.66 -3.91 7.43
N PHE A 12 3.70 -4.60 6.30
CA PHE A 12 4.08 -4.04 5.01
C PHE A 12 2.85 -3.55 4.26
N ASP A 13 2.97 -2.45 3.55
CA ASP A 13 2.10 -2.19 2.40
C ASP A 13 2.54 -3.03 1.20
N MET A 14 1.79 -3.01 0.10
CA MET A 14 2.10 -3.74 -1.13
C MET A 14 2.47 -2.81 -2.28
N ASP A 15 1.53 -1.96 -2.66
CA ASP A 15 1.64 -1.11 -3.85
C ASP A 15 2.67 0.01 -3.61
N GLY A 16 3.63 0.18 -4.52
CA GLY A 16 4.74 1.12 -4.34
C GLY A 16 5.82 0.71 -3.33
N LEU A 17 5.59 -0.33 -2.52
CA LEU A 17 6.55 -0.81 -1.53
C LEU A 17 7.13 -2.19 -1.83
N LEU A 18 6.28 -3.20 -2.09
CA LEU A 18 6.73 -4.55 -2.50
C LEU A 18 6.86 -4.65 -4.00
N ILE A 19 5.97 -4.01 -4.73
CA ILE A 19 5.95 -3.99 -6.20
C ILE A 19 5.86 -2.55 -6.70
N ASP A 20 6.54 -2.27 -7.79
CA ASP A 20 6.44 -0.99 -8.52
C ASP A 20 5.15 -0.98 -9.35
N SER A 21 4.01 -0.85 -8.66
CA SER A 21 2.68 -0.96 -9.26
C SER A 21 2.03 0.39 -9.57
N GLU A 22 2.53 1.50 -9.04
CA GLU A 22 1.91 2.81 -9.26
C GLU A 22 1.78 3.19 -10.74
N PRO A 23 2.83 3.05 -11.59
CA PRO A 23 2.68 3.32 -13.02
C PRO A 23 1.70 2.37 -13.72
N LEU A 24 1.50 1.17 -13.16
CA LEU A 24 0.58 0.18 -13.72
C LEU A 24 -0.86 0.48 -13.33
N TRP A 25 -1.09 0.99 -12.11
CA TRP A 25 -2.38 1.50 -11.69
C TRP A 25 -2.79 2.72 -12.52
N ASP A 26 -1.91 3.69 -12.71
CA ASP A 26 -2.16 4.86 -13.58
C ASP A 26 -2.52 4.41 -15.00
N ARG A 27 -1.77 3.48 -15.56
CA ARG A 27 -2.06 2.94 -16.91
C ARG A 27 -3.40 2.23 -16.95
N ALA A 28 -3.71 1.38 -15.97
CA ALA A 28 -4.97 0.66 -15.91
C ALA A 28 -6.17 1.60 -15.80
N GLU A 29 -6.04 2.63 -14.97
CA GLU A 29 -7.02 3.70 -14.80
C GLU A 29 -7.28 4.41 -16.13
N LEU A 30 -6.22 4.92 -16.79
CA LEU A 30 -6.33 5.65 -18.05
C LEU A 30 -6.88 4.78 -19.18
N ASP A 31 -6.45 3.52 -19.30
CA ASP A 31 -6.96 2.57 -20.30
C ASP A 31 -8.49 2.40 -20.15
N VAL A 32 -8.98 2.24 -18.92
CA VAL A 32 -10.40 2.05 -18.66
C VAL A 32 -11.18 3.35 -18.86
N MET A 33 -10.71 4.49 -18.34
CA MET A 33 -11.37 5.78 -18.51
C MET A 33 -11.49 6.18 -19.98
N ALA A 34 -10.43 5.98 -20.78
CA ALA A 34 -10.46 6.21 -22.21
C ALA A 34 -11.51 5.34 -22.93
N SER A 35 -11.67 4.07 -22.49
CA SER A 35 -12.70 3.17 -23.05
C SER A 35 -14.14 3.63 -22.80
N LEU A 36 -14.34 4.49 -21.80
CA LEU A 36 -15.64 5.09 -21.46
C LEU A 36 -15.87 6.45 -22.17
N GLY A 37 -14.90 6.91 -22.97
CA GLY A 37 -14.95 8.21 -23.62
C GLY A 37 -14.64 9.38 -22.70
N VAL A 38 -14.04 9.13 -21.53
CA VAL A 38 -13.56 10.16 -20.59
C VAL A 38 -12.31 10.80 -21.16
N ASP A 39 -12.20 12.12 -21.08
CA ASP A 39 -11.00 12.86 -21.49
C ASP A 39 -9.88 12.66 -20.46
N ILE A 40 -9.00 11.72 -20.74
CA ILE A 40 -7.88 11.34 -19.85
C ILE A 40 -6.80 12.44 -19.76
N THR A 41 -6.78 13.42 -20.64
CA THR A 41 -5.83 14.55 -20.56
C THR A 41 -6.07 15.41 -19.32
N ARG A 42 -7.26 15.31 -18.73
CA ARG A 42 -7.66 16.02 -17.51
C ARG A 42 -7.29 15.29 -16.21
N ARG A 43 -6.51 14.19 -16.28
CA ARG A 43 -6.01 13.47 -15.09
C ARG A 43 -5.32 14.39 -14.07
N HIS A 44 -4.58 15.38 -14.57
CA HIS A 44 -3.87 16.35 -13.74
C HIS A 44 -4.77 17.30 -12.93
N GLU A 45 -6.06 17.36 -13.21
CA GLU A 45 -7.04 18.16 -12.45
C GLU A 45 -7.58 17.40 -11.23
N LEU A 46 -7.34 16.07 -11.14
CA LEU A 46 -7.68 15.30 -9.95
C LEU A 46 -6.70 15.61 -8.81
N PRO A 47 -7.14 15.48 -7.55
CA PRO A 47 -6.23 15.59 -6.40
C PRO A 47 -5.20 14.45 -6.42
N ASP A 48 -4.22 14.54 -5.51
CA ASP A 48 -3.28 13.45 -5.26
C ASP A 48 -4.04 12.16 -4.87
N THR A 49 -3.87 11.11 -5.68
CA THR A 49 -4.56 9.83 -5.52
C THR A 49 -3.64 8.72 -5.02
N LEU A 50 -2.35 9.00 -4.80
CA LEU A 50 -1.37 8.01 -4.37
C LEU A 50 -1.78 7.35 -3.03
N GLY A 51 -1.82 6.02 -3.03
CA GLY A 51 -2.22 5.23 -1.86
C GLY A 51 -3.72 5.26 -1.55
N LEU A 52 -4.56 5.87 -2.40
CA LEU A 52 -6.02 5.78 -2.29
C LEU A 52 -6.53 4.43 -2.81
N ARG A 53 -7.68 3.99 -2.28
CA ARG A 53 -8.39 2.84 -2.80
C ARG A 53 -9.03 3.19 -4.14
N ILE A 54 -8.96 2.29 -5.11
CA ILE A 54 -9.33 2.58 -6.51
C ILE A 54 -10.79 3.00 -6.71
N ASP A 55 -11.72 2.56 -5.88
CA ASP A 55 -13.11 3.03 -5.92
C ASP A 55 -13.23 4.54 -5.64
N MET A 56 -12.39 5.06 -4.74
CA MET A 56 -12.32 6.50 -4.47
C MET A 56 -11.78 7.27 -5.67
N VAL A 57 -10.80 6.70 -6.38
CA VAL A 57 -10.25 7.31 -7.61
C VAL A 57 -11.30 7.32 -8.72
N VAL A 58 -12.04 6.23 -8.88
CA VAL A 58 -13.17 6.13 -9.84
C VAL A 58 -14.28 7.15 -9.50
N ASP A 59 -14.56 7.36 -8.21
CA ASP A 59 -15.51 8.38 -7.76
C ASP A 59 -15.05 9.80 -8.10
N LEU A 60 -13.77 10.11 -7.97
CA LEU A 60 -13.18 11.39 -8.36
C LEU A 60 -13.33 11.64 -9.87
N TRP A 61 -13.00 10.63 -10.69
CA TRP A 61 -13.21 10.70 -12.12
C TRP A 61 -14.67 10.95 -12.50
N PHE A 62 -15.58 10.19 -11.88
CA PHE A 62 -17.01 10.34 -12.15
C PHE A 62 -17.54 11.71 -11.74
N ALA A 63 -17.06 12.24 -10.61
CA ALA A 63 -17.45 13.58 -10.17
C ALA A 63 -16.97 14.68 -11.13
N GLN A 64 -15.79 14.51 -11.73
CA GLN A 64 -15.23 15.46 -12.69
C GLN A 64 -15.84 15.32 -14.09
N GLN A 65 -16.00 14.10 -14.57
CA GLN A 65 -16.51 13.78 -15.91
C GLN A 65 -17.45 12.56 -15.83
N PRO A 66 -18.75 12.76 -15.56
CA PRO A 66 -19.71 11.67 -15.56
C PRO A 66 -19.80 10.99 -16.93
N TRP A 67 -19.78 9.66 -16.93
CA TRP A 67 -19.98 8.82 -18.13
C TRP A 67 -21.35 8.16 -18.11
N ASN A 68 -21.81 7.71 -19.30
CA ASN A 68 -22.98 6.85 -19.45
C ASN A 68 -22.53 5.40 -19.64
N GLY A 69 -23.24 4.46 -19.04
CA GLY A 69 -22.97 3.03 -19.24
C GLY A 69 -22.73 2.29 -17.93
N PRO A 70 -21.57 1.64 -17.73
CA PRO A 70 -21.33 0.84 -16.52
C PRO A 70 -21.35 1.70 -15.26
N ASP A 71 -21.85 1.13 -14.15
CA ASP A 71 -21.79 1.80 -12.87
C ASP A 71 -20.34 1.90 -12.35
N ARG A 72 -20.13 2.72 -11.33
CA ARG A 72 -18.79 2.97 -10.77
C ARG A 72 -18.14 1.70 -10.19
N GLN A 73 -18.93 0.77 -9.65
CA GLN A 73 -18.40 -0.49 -9.13
C GLN A 73 -17.88 -1.38 -10.26
N GLU A 74 -18.61 -1.46 -11.36
CA GLU A 74 -18.17 -2.18 -12.55
C GLU A 74 -16.90 -1.56 -13.15
N VAL A 75 -16.81 -0.22 -13.20
CA VAL A 75 -15.60 0.48 -13.64
C VAL A 75 -14.42 0.19 -12.71
N THR A 76 -14.62 0.23 -11.40
CA THR A 76 -13.63 -0.16 -10.40
C THR A 76 -13.10 -1.58 -10.66
N ASN A 77 -14.00 -2.54 -10.89
CA ASN A 77 -13.62 -3.92 -11.17
C ASN A 77 -12.80 -4.05 -12.47
N ARG A 78 -13.12 -3.25 -13.50
CA ARG A 78 -12.35 -3.23 -14.76
C ARG A 78 -10.94 -2.68 -14.55
N VAL A 79 -10.78 -1.62 -13.77
CA VAL A 79 -9.46 -1.07 -13.45
C VAL A 79 -8.63 -2.08 -12.67
N ILE A 80 -9.21 -2.73 -11.65
CA ILE A 80 -8.53 -3.77 -10.88
C ILE A 80 -8.08 -4.92 -11.78
N ALA A 81 -8.96 -5.43 -12.65
CA ALA A 81 -8.63 -6.52 -13.57
C ALA A 81 -7.50 -6.12 -14.52
N ARG A 82 -7.52 -4.89 -15.04
CA ARG A 82 -6.48 -4.37 -15.92
C ARG A 82 -5.14 -4.20 -15.19
N ALA A 83 -5.14 -3.68 -13.97
CA ALA A 83 -3.95 -3.54 -13.14
C ALA A 83 -3.31 -4.91 -12.86
N ILE A 84 -4.12 -5.91 -12.49
CA ILE A 84 -3.65 -7.29 -12.28
C ILE A 84 -2.97 -7.83 -13.54
N THR A 85 -3.58 -7.64 -14.72
CA THR A 85 -2.99 -8.08 -15.99
C THR A 85 -1.62 -7.43 -16.23
N LEU A 86 -1.52 -6.12 -16.03
CA LEU A 86 -0.26 -5.39 -16.20
C LEU A 86 0.83 -5.85 -15.22
N ILE A 87 0.46 -6.13 -13.97
CA ILE A 87 1.38 -6.64 -12.95
C ILE A 87 1.86 -8.06 -13.33
N GLU A 88 1.00 -8.92 -13.86
CA GLU A 88 1.38 -10.25 -14.32
C GLU A 88 2.36 -10.19 -15.51
N GLU A 89 2.14 -9.26 -16.43
CA GLU A 89 2.99 -9.06 -17.60
C GLU A 89 4.38 -8.51 -17.22
N THR A 90 4.43 -7.53 -16.29
CA THR A 90 5.67 -6.82 -15.96
C THR A 90 6.45 -7.43 -14.82
N ARG A 91 5.78 -8.12 -13.87
CA ARG A 91 6.37 -8.74 -12.67
C ARG A 91 7.27 -7.78 -11.89
N PRO A 92 6.76 -6.63 -11.41
CA PRO A 92 7.56 -5.50 -10.98
C PRO A 92 7.97 -5.58 -9.49
N LEU A 93 8.61 -6.66 -9.04
CA LEU A 93 9.09 -6.77 -7.65
C LEU A 93 10.20 -5.74 -7.39
N LEU A 94 10.04 -4.96 -6.32
CA LEU A 94 11.03 -3.96 -5.94
C LEU A 94 12.29 -4.58 -5.29
N PRO A 95 13.45 -3.92 -5.41
CA PRO A 95 14.69 -4.39 -4.80
C PRO A 95 14.61 -4.43 -3.26
N GLY A 96 15.20 -5.46 -2.66
CA GLY A 96 15.30 -5.58 -1.20
C GLY A 96 14.05 -6.16 -0.51
N VAL A 97 12.98 -6.46 -1.24
CA VAL A 97 11.73 -6.98 -0.66
C VAL A 97 11.94 -8.31 0.05
N ARG A 98 12.59 -9.26 -0.60
CA ARG A 98 12.82 -10.60 -0.04
C ARG A 98 13.70 -10.52 1.21
N GLU A 99 14.74 -9.69 1.13
CA GLU A 99 15.69 -9.45 2.21
C GLU A 99 15.03 -8.75 3.40
N ALA A 100 14.18 -7.76 3.14
CA ALA A 100 13.42 -7.05 4.19
C ALA A 100 12.47 -7.99 4.95
N VAL A 101 11.72 -8.83 4.22
CA VAL A 101 10.83 -9.84 4.82
C VAL A 101 11.64 -10.86 5.62
N ALA A 102 12.74 -11.38 5.07
CA ALA A 102 13.62 -12.32 5.75
C ALA A 102 14.25 -11.70 7.00
N LEU A 103 14.66 -10.43 6.94
CA LEU A 103 15.19 -9.70 8.10
C LEU A 103 14.15 -9.60 9.22
N CYS A 104 12.90 -9.23 8.92
CA CYS A 104 11.84 -9.17 9.93
C CYS A 104 11.64 -10.53 10.63
N LYS A 105 11.59 -11.62 9.85
CA LYS A 105 11.49 -12.98 10.39
C LYS A 105 12.70 -13.37 11.24
N ALA A 106 13.91 -13.01 10.81
CA ALA A 106 15.14 -13.27 11.58
C ALA A 106 15.18 -12.52 12.92
N GLN A 107 14.48 -11.36 13.01
CA GLN A 107 14.28 -10.65 14.27
C GLN A 107 13.12 -11.21 15.12
N GLY A 108 12.48 -12.30 14.70
CA GLY A 108 11.35 -12.92 15.40
C GLY A 108 10.04 -12.14 15.31
N LEU A 109 9.93 -11.22 14.34
CA LEU A 109 8.71 -10.44 14.13
C LEU A 109 7.66 -11.24 13.36
N LEU A 110 6.40 -11.08 13.74
CA LEU A 110 5.27 -11.47 12.90
C LEU A 110 5.23 -10.57 11.67
N VAL A 111 5.08 -11.15 10.47
CA VAL A 111 5.09 -10.40 9.21
C VAL A 111 3.71 -10.39 8.57
N ARG A 112 3.16 -9.21 8.30
CA ARG A 112 1.84 -9.04 7.70
C ARG A 112 1.84 -8.04 6.55
N LEU A 113 0.79 -8.16 5.74
CA LEU A 113 0.47 -7.21 4.68
C LEU A 113 -0.81 -6.45 5.02
N ALA A 114 -0.82 -5.13 4.82
CA ALA A 114 -1.97 -4.25 4.98
C ALA A 114 -2.04 -3.27 3.81
N SER A 115 -2.96 -3.48 2.87
CA SER A 115 -3.04 -2.72 1.62
C SER A 115 -4.45 -2.17 1.38
N ALA A 116 -4.56 -1.14 0.55
CA ALA A 116 -5.80 -0.64 -0.02
C ALA A 116 -6.36 -1.57 -1.11
N SER A 117 -5.50 -2.37 -1.73
CA SER A 117 -5.84 -3.28 -2.83
C SER A 117 -6.70 -4.47 -2.40
N PRO A 118 -7.52 -5.04 -3.30
CA PRO A 118 -8.41 -6.17 -3.01
C PRO A 118 -7.65 -7.42 -2.54
N LEU A 119 -8.26 -8.18 -1.63
CA LEU A 119 -7.63 -9.36 -1.03
C LEU A 119 -7.17 -10.38 -2.08
N HIS A 120 -7.97 -10.63 -3.12
CA HIS A 120 -7.62 -11.57 -4.19
C HIS A 120 -6.39 -11.13 -4.98
N MET A 121 -6.19 -9.81 -5.13
CA MET A 121 -4.98 -9.26 -5.77
C MET A 121 -3.76 -9.45 -4.87
N LEU A 122 -3.87 -9.23 -3.56
CA LEU A 122 -2.80 -9.47 -2.59
C LEU A 122 -2.33 -10.93 -2.65
N GLU A 123 -3.27 -11.89 -2.60
CA GLU A 123 -2.98 -13.32 -2.70
C GLU A 123 -2.27 -13.66 -4.02
N LYS A 124 -2.78 -13.11 -5.13
CA LYS A 124 -2.22 -13.36 -6.47
C LYS A 124 -0.80 -12.82 -6.61
N VAL A 125 -0.57 -11.58 -6.20
CA VAL A 125 0.75 -10.94 -6.26
C VAL A 125 1.77 -11.68 -5.40
N LEU A 126 1.43 -11.97 -4.14
CA LEU A 126 2.35 -12.69 -3.25
C LEU A 126 2.66 -14.10 -3.74
N THR A 127 1.68 -14.81 -4.31
CA THR A 127 1.88 -16.14 -4.89
C THR A 127 2.79 -16.07 -6.11
N MET A 128 2.58 -15.09 -6.99
CA MET A 128 3.39 -14.88 -8.20
C MET A 128 4.88 -14.68 -7.90
N PHE A 129 5.19 -14.04 -6.76
CA PHE A 129 6.56 -13.79 -6.32
C PHE A 129 7.07 -14.81 -5.28
N GLU A 130 6.31 -15.89 -4.99
CA GLU A 130 6.67 -16.90 -3.98
C GLU A 130 6.89 -16.30 -2.58
N LEU A 131 6.11 -15.24 -2.26
CA LEU A 131 6.17 -14.54 -0.98
C LEU A 131 4.99 -14.88 -0.06
N ARG A 132 3.95 -15.57 -0.56
CA ARG A 132 2.72 -15.78 0.20
C ARG A 132 2.95 -16.42 1.58
N ASP A 133 3.78 -17.45 1.65
CA ASP A 133 4.10 -18.18 2.89
C ASP A 133 5.01 -17.38 3.82
N SER A 134 5.51 -16.25 3.36
CA SER A 134 6.29 -15.33 4.18
C SER A 134 5.45 -14.39 5.02
N PHE A 135 4.16 -14.26 4.70
CA PHE A 135 3.22 -13.41 5.41
C PHE A 135 2.24 -14.23 6.24
N ASP A 136 2.25 -14.00 7.56
CA ASP A 136 1.39 -14.71 8.52
C ASP A 136 -0.10 -14.39 8.31
N ALA A 137 -0.43 -13.19 7.81
CA ALA A 137 -1.77 -12.84 7.36
C ALA A 137 -1.78 -11.59 6.45
N LEU A 138 -2.91 -11.43 5.75
CA LEU A 138 -3.20 -10.32 4.86
C LEU A 138 -4.40 -9.53 5.37
N ALA A 139 -4.35 -8.21 5.24
CA ALA A 139 -5.44 -7.30 5.51
C ALA A 139 -5.65 -6.38 4.31
N SER A 140 -6.87 -6.35 3.80
CA SER A 140 -7.30 -5.48 2.72
C SER A 140 -8.30 -4.44 3.25
N ALA A 141 -8.17 -3.20 2.81
CA ALA A 141 -9.16 -2.17 3.09
C ALA A 141 -10.38 -2.23 2.13
N GLU A 142 -10.44 -3.21 1.22
CA GLU A 142 -11.50 -3.36 0.21
C GLU A 142 -12.92 -3.25 0.78
N LYS A 143 -13.16 -3.88 1.94
CA LYS A 143 -14.49 -3.93 2.60
C LYS A 143 -14.63 -2.96 3.76
N LEU A 144 -13.62 -2.12 4.01
CA LEU A 144 -13.69 -1.15 5.09
C LEU A 144 -14.47 0.10 4.64
N PRO A 145 -15.22 0.73 5.55
CA PRO A 145 -15.93 2.00 5.24
C PRO A 145 -14.96 3.07 4.73
N TYR A 146 -13.76 3.11 5.31
CA TYR A 146 -12.72 4.07 4.97
C TYR A 146 -11.40 3.37 4.67
N SER A 147 -10.75 3.79 3.58
CA SER A 147 -9.39 3.38 3.24
C SER A 147 -8.35 4.32 3.85
N LYS A 148 -7.05 4.06 3.64
CA LYS A 148 -5.97 5.00 3.98
C LYS A 148 -6.32 6.41 3.43
N PRO A 149 -6.12 7.47 4.19
CA PRO A 149 -5.33 7.58 5.43
C PRO A 149 -6.05 7.20 6.75
N HIS A 150 -7.26 6.62 6.71
CA HIS A 150 -7.90 6.10 7.91
C HIS A 150 -7.10 4.89 8.46
N PRO A 151 -6.88 4.79 9.79
CA PRO A 151 -6.00 3.78 10.37
C PRO A 151 -6.57 2.35 10.40
N GLN A 152 -7.83 2.15 10.00
CA GLN A 152 -8.56 0.91 10.30
C GLN A 152 -7.85 -0.35 9.79
N VAL A 153 -7.30 -0.34 8.59
CA VAL A 153 -6.60 -1.51 8.03
C VAL A 153 -5.40 -1.94 8.90
N TYR A 154 -4.69 -0.97 9.49
CA TYR A 154 -3.58 -1.24 10.40
C TYR A 154 -4.04 -1.72 11.78
N LEU A 155 -5.09 -1.10 12.31
CA LEU A 155 -5.70 -1.51 13.58
C LEU A 155 -6.25 -2.94 13.49
N ASP A 156 -6.96 -3.29 12.41
CA ASP A 156 -7.46 -4.63 12.16
C ASP A 156 -6.33 -5.64 12.00
N CYS A 157 -5.24 -5.21 11.36
CA CYS A 157 -4.05 -6.03 11.20
C CYS A 157 -3.43 -6.39 12.56
N ALA A 158 -3.25 -5.40 13.44
CA ALA A 158 -2.73 -5.61 14.79
C ALA A 158 -3.69 -6.45 15.67
N ALA A 159 -5.00 -6.16 15.60
CA ALA A 159 -6.02 -6.90 16.35
C ALA A 159 -6.07 -8.38 15.98
N LYS A 160 -5.98 -8.70 14.67
CA LYS A 160 -5.92 -10.10 14.19
C LYS A 160 -4.65 -10.84 14.62
N LEU A 161 -3.59 -10.11 14.99
CA LEU A 161 -2.36 -10.66 15.58
C LEU A 161 -2.46 -10.83 17.10
N GLY A 162 -3.41 -10.18 17.73
CA GLY A 162 -3.47 -10.08 19.19
C GLY A 162 -2.34 -9.23 19.78
N VAL A 163 -1.80 -8.26 19.01
CA VAL A 163 -0.72 -7.37 19.47
C VAL A 163 -1.20 -5.93 19.60
N ASP A 164 -0.56 -5.19 20.52
CA ASP A 164 -0.78 -3.75 20.65
C ASP A 164 -0.19 -3.04 19.41
N PRO A 165 -0.94 -2.14 18.73
CA PRO A 165 -0.39 -1.33 17.63
C PRO A 165 0.92 -0.61 17.97
N LEU A 166 1.12 -0.23 19.23
CA LEU A 166 2.36 0.37 19.72
C LEU A 166 3.58 -0.58 19.67
N THR A 167 3.37 -1.87 19.48
CA THR A 167 4.42 -2.88 19.28
C THR A 167 4.57 -3.29 17.81
N CYS A 168 3.98 -2.53 16.90
CA CYS A 168 4.07 -2.76 15.45
C CYS A 168 4.94 -1.71 14.78
N VAL A 169 5.66 -2.13 13.74
CA VAL A 169 6.30 -1.25 12.77
C VAL A 169 5.60 -1.42 11.42
N ALA A 170 5.12 -0.31 10.84
CA ALA A 170 4.57 -0.27 9.49
C ALA A 170 5.65 0.16 8.51
N LEU A 171 5.70 -0.47 7.34
CA LEU A 171 6.55 -0.10 6.21
C LEU A 171 5.63 0.37 5.07
N GLU A 172 5.88 1.56 4.55
CA GLU A 172 5.02 2.29 3.63
C GLU A 172 5.82 3.05 2.58
N ASP A 173 5.17 3.42 1.48
CA ASP A 173 5.72 4.26 0.43
C ASP A 173 5.02 5.62 0.32
N SER A 174 3.73 5.67 0.70
CA SER A 174 2.83 6.80 0.45
C SER A 174 2.57 7.65 1.70
N VAL A 175 2.21 8.93 1.49
CA VAL A 175 1.79 9.83 2.57
C VAL A 175 0.48 9.36 3.21
N ASN A 176 -0.48 8.87 2.42
CA ASN A 176 -1.75 8.37 2.94
C ASN A 176 -1.54 7.15 3.85
N GLY A 177 -0.66 6.23 3.45
CA GLY A 177 -0.28 5.08 4.26
C GLY A 177 0.50 5.46 5.52
N LEU A 178 1.45 6.40 5.41
CA LEU A 178 2.18 6.93 6.56
C LEU A 178 1.22 7.54 7.60
N ILE A 179 0.26 8.37 7.16
CA ILE A 179 -0.73 8.97 8.06
C ILE A 179 -1.56 7.86 8.73
N ALA A 180 -2.03 6.86 7.98
CA ALA A 180 -2.78 5.74 8.53
C ALA A 180 -1.99 4.97 9.60
N ALA A 181 -0.72 4.64 9.34
CA ALA A 181 0.16 3.96 10.27
C ALA A 181 0.40 4.80 11.55
N LYS A 182 0.64 6.11 11.40
CA LYS A 182 0.84 7.02 12.53
C LYS A 182 -0.45 7.21 13.34
N ALA A 183 -1.61 7.29 12.68
CA ALA A 183 -2.92 7.36 13.34
C ALA A 183 -3.23 6.06 14.10
N ALA A 184 -2.78 4.90 13.61
CA ALA A 184 -2.81 3.63 14.33
C ALA A 184 -1.78 3.56 15.48
N ARG A 185 -0.95 4.61 15.68
CA ARG A 185 0.09 4.72 16.71
C ARG A 185 1.26 3.75 16.51
N MET A 186 1.48 3.26 15.31
CA MET A 186 2.60 2.40 14.97
C MET A 186 3.90 3.21 14.76
N ARG A 187 5.03 2.55 14.93
CA ARG A 187 6.28 3.01 14.34
C ARG A 187 6.12 2.96 12.83
N ALA A 188 6.62 3.95 12.09
CA ALA A 188 6.51 3.98 10.64
C ALA A 188 7.88 4.17 9.99
N ILE A 189 8.19 3.30 9.03
CA ILE A 189 9.32 3.40 8.12
C ILE A 189 8.74 3.69 6.74
N VAL A 190 9.24 4.71 6.05
CA VAL A 190 8.79 5.03 4.69
C VAL A 190 9.90 4.86 3.67
N VAL A 191 9.52 4.34 2.50
CA VAL A 191 10.38 4.13 1.33
C VAL A 191 9.67 4.76 0.13
N PRO A 192 9.60 6.10 0.04
CA PRO A 192 8.92 6.77 -1.06
C PRO A 192 9.64 6.53 -2.39
N ALA A 193 8.89 6.51 -3.50
CA ALA A 193 9.44 6.55 -4.84
C ALA A 193 10.35 7.78 -5.02
N GLU A 194 11.32 7.70 -5.93
CA GLU A 194 12.37 8.71 -6.10
C GLU A 194 11.80 10.12 -6.29
N GLU A 195 10.77 10.27 -7.11
CA GLU A 195 10.09 11.54 -7.37
C GLU A 195 9.41 12.13 -6.14
N ASN A 196 9.04 11.32 -5.15
CA ASN A 196 8.35 11.73 -3.93
C ASN A 196 9.29 11.91 -2.73
N GLN A 197 10.59 11.61 -2.88
CA GLN A 197 11.59 11.68 -1.78
C GLN A 197 11.65 13.04 -1.08
N HIS A 198 11.32 14.11 -1.77
CA HIS A 198 11.41 15.48 -1.24
C HIS A 198 10.12 15.98 -0.59
N ASP A 199 9.06 15.18 -0.56
CA ASP A 199 7.81 15.60 0.07
C ASP A 199 8.00 15.79 1.59
N PRO A 200 7.74 17.01 2.11
CA PRO A 200 7.97 17.33 3.52
C PRO A 200 7.06 16.56 4.48
N ARG A 201 5.94 16.00 3.99
CA ARG A 201 5.00 15.21 4.78
C ARG A 201 5.64 13.91 5.31
N PHE A 202 6.66 13.38 4.65
CA PHE A 202 7.42 12.23 5.14
C PHE A 202 8.24 12.49 6.41
N ALA A 203 8.37 13.75 6.85
CA ALA A 203 8.94 14.07 8.16
C ALA A 203 8.15 13.47 9.35
N LEU A 204 6.90 13.02 9.15
CA LEU A 204 6.12 12.28 10.14
C LEU A 204 6.65 10.87 10.41
N ALA A 205 7.44 10.29 9.51
CA ALA A 205 7.99 8.95 9.66
C ALA A 205 9.05 8.90 10.77
N ASN A 206 9.20 7.72 11.38
CA ASN A 206 10.30 7.47 12.31
C ASN A 206 11.63 7.24 11.58
N VAL A 207 11.55 6.67 10.38
CA VAL A 207 12.70 6.40 9.50
C VAL A 207 12.24 6.63 8.05
N LYS A 208 13.08 7.26 7.25
CA LYS A 208 12.90 7.33 5.79
C LYS A 208 14.14 6.70 5.13
N LEU A 209 13.89 5.79 4.19
CA LEU A 209 14.87 5.07 3.39
C LEU A 209 14.66 5.38 1.91
N ASN A 210 15.68 5.21 1.09
CA ASN A 210 15.55 5.34 -0.37
C ASN A 210 15.15 3.99 -1.02
N SER A 211 15.42 2.89 -0.33
CA SER A 211 15.10 1.53 -0.81
C SER A 211 15.00 0.58 0.38
N LEU A 212 14.21 -0.50 0.24
CA LEU A 212 14.18 -1.60 1.21
C LEU A 212 15.54 -2.29 1.36
N THR A 213 16.45 -2.15 0.40
CA THR A 213 17.83 -2.64 0.51
C THR A 213 18.62 -1.98 1.65
N GLU A 214 18.20 -0.79 2.11
CA GLU A 214 18.82 -0.07 3.23
C GLU A 214 18.26 -0.50 4.61
N LEU A 215 17.23 -1.37 4.64
CA LEU A 215 16.56 -1.75 5.88
C LEU A 215 17.50 -2.54 6.77
N THR A 216 17.58 -2.15 8.04
CA THR A 216 18.38 -2.83 9.07
C THR A 216 17.53 -3.19 10.29
N ALA A 217 18.03 -4.09 11.14
CA ALA A 217 17.37 -4.41 12.40
C ALA A 217 17.19 -3.18 13.32
N ALA A 218 18.14 -2.26 13.33
CA ALA A 218 18.04 -1.01 14.09
C ALA A 218 16.88 -0.13 13.62
N HIS A 219 16.60 -0.08 12.32
CA HIS A 219 15.45 0.64 11.77
C HIS A 219 14.12 0.04 12.25
N LEU A 220 14.02 -1.29 12.35
CA LEU A 220 12.82 -2.00 12.79
C LEU A 220 12.57 -1.80 14.28
N LEU A 221 13.60 -1.94 15.09
CA LEU A 221 13.45 -2.06 16.55
C LEU A 221 13.49 -0.72 17.29
N GLY A 222 14.02 0.32 16.69
CA GLY A 222 14.05 1.69 17.23
C GLY A 222 15.31 2.06 17.95
#